data_1406e1096e1b59c98d4bd83f76b586f3
#
_entry.id   1406e1096e1b59c98d4bd83f76b586f3
#
_cell.length_a   1.000
_cell.length_b   1.000
_cell.length_c   1.000
_cell.angle_alpha   90.00
_cell.angle_beta   90.00
_cell.angle_gamma   90.00
#
_symmetry.space_group_name_H-M   'P 1'
#
loop_
_entity.id
_entity.type
_entity.pdbx_description
1 polymer ?
#
loop_
_entity_poly.entity_id
_entity_poly.type
_entity_poly.pdbx_seq_one_letter_code
_entity_poly.pdbx_strand_id
1 'polypeptide(L)'
;SRFGVMFFDDPAGAFANLHGALKPGGRLAFVCWRAMAENGWATVPLAAALPHLPPLPPPVPGAPGAFAFADPDRVRDILGRAGFSGIGVVPFDTRAGVGDLDQTVTLMLRSGPVGGVLREHEDRRDAVAEAVRRALAPHQTANGVQLDAAAWIVTATA
;
A
#
# COMPACT_ATOMS: atom_id res chain seq x y z
N SER A 1 -1.61 -13.80 2.52
CA SER A 1 -1.70 -12.48 3.15
C SER A 1 -2.28 -11.44 2.19
N ARG A 2 -3.05 -10.49 2.71
CA ARG A 2 -3.56 -9.37 1.94
C ARG A 2 -3.03 -8.07 2.55
N PHE A 3 -2.08 -7.41 1.86
CA PHE A 3 -1.48 -6.13 2.22
C PHE A 3 -0.85 -6.06 3.63
N GLY A 4 -0.37 -7.20 4.18
CA GLY A 4 0.26 -7.24 5.51
C GLY A 4 1.78 -7.39 5.48
N VAL A 5 2.31 -8.15 4.53
CA VAL A 5 3.74 -8.53 4.50
C VAL A 5 4.72 -7.39 4.18
N MET A 6 4.22 -6.27 3.67
CA MET A 6 5.02 -5.08 3.34
C MET A 6 5.55 -4.32 4.57
N PHE A 7 5.07 -4.67 5.76
CA PHE A 7 5.39 -3.98 7.01
C PHE A 7 6.39 -4.73 7.89
N PHE A 8 7.03 -5.78 7.38
CA PHE A 8 8.11 -6.44 8.08
C PHE A 8 9.37 -5.56 8.13
N ASP A 9 10.00 -5.42 9.30
CA ASP A 9 11.27 -4.71 9.46
C ASP A 9 12.41 -5.48 8.79
N ASP A 10 12.45 -6.80 8.97
CA ASP A 10 13.31 -7.73 8.24
C ASP A 10 12.47 -8.69 7.37
N PRO A 11 12.15 -8.30 6.13
CA PRO A 11 11.33 -9.15 5.29
C PRO A 11 12.02 -10.48 4.90
N ALA A 12 13.35 -10.49 4.77
CA ALA A 12 14.07 -11.74 4.43
C ALA A 12 13.98 -12.76 5.56
N GLY A 13 14.23 -12.34 6.81
CA GLY A 13 14.07 -13.18 7.98
C GLY A 13 12.62 -13.63 8.21
N ALA A 14 11.66 -12.72 8.02
CA ALA A 14 10.24 -13.06 8.16
C ALA A 14 9.79 -14.12 7.15
N PHE A 15 10.18 -13.99 5.87
CA PHE A 15 9.85 -14.99 4.86
C PHE A 15 10.63 -16.30 5.04
N ALA A 16 11.88 -16.29 5.55
CA ALA A 16 12.59 -17.51 5.92
C ALA A 16 11.86 -18.26 7.04
N ASN A 17 11.32 -17.57 8.05
CA ASN A 17 10.49 -18.18 9.08
C ASN A 17 9.19 -18.77 8.51
N LEU A 18 8.53 -18.07 7.58
CA LEU A 18 7.34 -18.59 6.91
C LEU A 18 7.67 -19.85 6.07
N HIS A 19 8.80 -19.84 5.35
CA HIS A 19 9.27 -21.00 4.60
C HIS A 19 9.49 -22.21 5.51
N GLY A 20 10.23 -22.01 6.63
CA GLY A 20 10.48 -23.07 7.62
C GLY A 20 9.23 -23.64 8.31
N ALA A 21 8.14 -22.88 8.35
CA ALA A 21 6.86 -23.32 8.89
C ALA A 21 5.98 -24.09 7.89
N LEU A 22 6.31 -24.02 6.61
CA LEU A 22 5.60 -24.74 5.56
C LEU A 22 6.15 -26.16 5.40
N LYS A 23 5.28 -27.10 5.00
CA LYS A 23 5.72 -28.42 4.53
C LYS A 23 6.42 -28.29 3.17
N PRO A 24 7.33 -29.22 2.81
CA PRO A 24 7.89 -29.28 1.46
C PRO A 24 6.77 -29.27 0.39
N GLY A 25 6.89 -28.39 -0.60
CA GLY A 25 5.85 -28.14 -1.58
C GLY A 25 4.68 -27.28 -1.11
N GLY A 26 4.73 -26.76 0.12
CA GLY A 26 3.75 -25.82 0.66
C GLY A 26 3.72 -24.51 -0.15
N ARG A 27 2.53 -23.91 -0.26
CA ARG A 27 2.33 -22.72 -1.10
C ARG A 27 2.20 -21.46 -0.27
N LEU A 28 2.88 -20.40 -0.69
CA LEU A 28 2.73 -19.04 -0.23
C LEU A 28 1.94 -18.24 -1.28
N ALA A 29 1.01 -17.40 -0.82
CA ALA A 29 0.38 -16.40 -1.67
C ALA A 29 0.12 -15.10 -0.90
N PHE A 30 0.39 -13.96 -1.51
CA PHE A 30 0.05 -12.67 -0.94
C PHE A 30 -0.20 -11.61 -2.01
N VAL A 31 -0.82 -10.50 -1.58
CA VAL A 31 -1.02 -9.30 -2.39
C VAL A 31 -0.28 -8.14 -1.74
N CYS A 32 0.44 -7.37 -2.54
CA CYS A 32 1.13 -6.15 -2.12
C CYS A 32 0.93 -5.05 -3.17
N TRP A 33 1.10 -3.77 -2.74
CA TRP A 33 0.94 -2.65 -3.66
C TRP A 33 2.12 -2.53 -4.62
N ARG A 34 1.82 -2.14 -5.85
CA ARG A 34 2.78 -1.67 -6.86
C ARG A 34 3.23 -0.24 -6.52
N ALA A 35 3.93 0.42 -7.43
CA ALA A 35 4.44 1.77 -7.18
C ALA A 35 3.33 2.75 -6.78
N MET A 36 3.64 3.68 -5.86
CA MET A 36 2.67 4.68 -5.40
C MET A 36 2.05 5.44 -6.58
N ALA A 37 2.84 5.78 -7.60
CA ALA A 37 2.38 6.52 -8.78
C ALA A 37 1.27 5.79 -9.57
N GLU A 38 1.16 4.47 -9.42
CA GLU A 38 0.12 3.65 -10.08
C GLU A 38 -1.14 3.51 -9.22
N ASN A 39 -1.13 4.09 -8.02
CA ASN A 39 -2.19 3.94 -7.01
C ASN A 39 -2.88 5.27 -6.74
N GLY A 40 -3.97 5.54 -7.45
CA GLY A 40 -4.79 6.75 -7.29
C GLY A 40 -5.33 6.90 -5.87
N TRP A 41 -5.62 5.79 -5.17
CA TRP A 41 -6.07 5.81 -3.78
C TRP A 41 -5.03 6.44 -2.83
N ALA A 42 -3.75 6.42 -3.19
CA ALA A 42 -2.67 7.03 -2.40
C ALA A 42 -2.30 8.42 -2.94
N THR A 43 -2.17 8.56 -4.26
CA THR A 43 -1.65 9.79 -4.89
C THR A 43 -2.65 10.94 -4.87
N VAL A 44 -3.94 10.70 -5.13
CA VAL A 44 -4.96 11.75 -5.19
C VAL A 44 -5.13 12.45 -3.84
N PRO A 45 -5.39 11.75 -2.71
CA PRO A 45 -5.52 12.41 -1.43
C PRO A 45 -4.21 13.02 -0.92
N LEU A 46 -3.06 12.37 -1.20
CA LEU A 46 -1.76 12.92 -0.79
C LEU A 46 -1.44 14.22 -1.51
N ALA A 47 -1.62 14.28 -2.83
CA ALA A 47 -1.39 15.49 -3.60
C ALA A 47 -2.25 16.67 -3.12
N ALA A 48 -3.50 16.40 -2.72
CA ALA A 48 -4.38 17.42 -2.14
C ALA A 48 -3.94 17.85 -0.73
N ALA A 49 -3.36 16.96 0.06
CA ALA A 49 -2.93 17.23 1.43
C ALA A 49 -1.61 18.03 1.49
N LEU A 50 -0.67 17.77 0.56
CA LEU A 50 0.68 18.34 0.59
C LEU A 50 0.76 19.86 0.76
N PRO A 51 -0.08 20.72 0.12
CA PRO A 51 -0.05 22.16 0.31
C PRO A 51 -0.41 22.62 1.73
N HIS A 52 -1.00 21.76 2.52
CA HIS A 52 -1.46 22.03 3.89
C HIS A 52 -0.55 21.41 4.95
N LEU A 53 0.50 20.69 4.54
CA LEU A 53 1.43 19.97 5.39
C LEU A 53 2.83 20.57 5.30
N PRO A 54 3.68 20.42 6.31
CA PRO A 54 5.10 20.75 6.19
C PRO A 54 5.76 19.85 5.14
N PRO A 55 6.94 20.25 4.62
CA PRO A 55 7.70 19.42 3.70
C PRO A 55 7.94 18.04 4.29
N LEU A 56 7.58 16.98 3.53
CA LEU A 56 7.78 15.62 3.97
C LEU A 56 9.23 15.18 3.76
N PRO A 57 9.79 14.37 4.66
CA PRO A 57 11.10 13.79 4.46
C PRO A 57 11.07 12.88 3.21
N PRO A 58 12.20 12.76 2.50
CA PRO A 58 12.29 11.84 1.39
C PRO A 58 12.02 10.40 1.87
N PRO A 59 11.35 9.56 1.05
CA PRO A 59 11.11 8.17 1.40
C PRO A 59 12.43 7.41 1.55
N VAL A 60 12.54 6.60 2.60
CA VAL A 60 13.70 5.73 2.81
C VAL A 60 13.51 4.46 1.96
N PRO A 61 14.40 4.19 0.99
CA PRO A 61 14.28 3.00 0.16
C PRO A 61 14.27 1.72 1.00
N GLY A 62 13.28 0.87 0.75
CA GLY A 62 13.16 -0.41 1.43
C GLY A 62 12.64 -0.38 2.85
N ALA A 63 12.33 0.80 3.40
CA ALA A 63 11.66 0.90 4.70
C ALA A 63 10.29 0.19 4.69
N PRO A 64 9.86 -0.40 5.83
CA PRO A 64 8.52 -0.96 5.97
C PRO A 64 7.43 0.04 5.62
N GLY A 65 6.43 -0.39 4.85
CA GLY A 65 5.34 0.49 4.45
C GLY A 65 4.57 -0.04 3.25
N ALA A 66 3.48 0.62 2.92
CA ALA A 66 2.55 0.17 1.87
C ALA A 66 3.25 -0.13 0.53
N PHE A 67 4.30 0.58 0.19
CA PHE A 67 5.01 0.47 -1.09
C PHE A 67 6.40 -0.20 -0.99
N ALA A 68 6.71 -0.83 0.14
CA ALA A 68 8.01 -1.51 0.34
C ALA A 68 8.27 -2.64 -0.68
N PHE A 69 7.23 -3.21 -1.26
CA PHE A 69 7.27 -4.30 -2.24
C PHE A 69 6.80 -3.86 -3.64
N ALA A 70 6.91 -2.57 -3.95
CA ALA A 70 6.53 -2.02 -5.25
C ALA A 70 7.36 -2.58 -6.40
N ASP A 71 8.67 -2.80 -6.16
CA ASP A 71 9.59 -3.40 -7.12
C ASP A 71 9.44 -4.94 -7.12
N PRO A 72 9.02 -5.54 -8.24
CA PRO A 72 8.84 -6.99 -8.35
C PRO A 72 10.18 -7.76 -8.27
N ASP A 73 11.30 -7.17 -8.65
CA ASP A 73 12.60 -7.84 -8.58
C ASP A 73 13.10 -7.92 -7.14
N ARG A 74 12.84 -6.88 -6.34
CA ARG A 74 13.04 -6.93 -4.89
C ARG A 74 12.21 -8.04 -4.23
N VAL A 75 10.96 -8.21 -4.63
CA VAL A 75 10.10 -9.29 -4.11
C VAL A 75 10.68 -10.66 -4.44
N ARG A 76 11.14 -10.86 -5.68
CA ARG A 76 11.78 -12.11 -6.10
C ARG A 76 13.06 -12.39 -5.33
N ASP A 77 13.92 -11.37 -5.13
CA ASP A 77 15.17 -11.52 -4.36
C ASP A 77 14.90 -11.94 -2.91
N ILE A 78 13.98 -11.25 -2.24
CA ILE A 78 13.61 -11.56 -0.84
C ILE A 78 13.11 -13.00 -0.72
N LEU A 79 12.19 -13.43 -1.58
CA LEU A 79 11.61 -14.78 -1.53
C LEU A 79 12.64 -15.84 -1.90
N GLY A 80 13.47 -15.60 -2.92
CA GLY A 80 14.55 -16.51 -3.31
C GLY A 80 15.57 -16.72 -2.19
N ARG A 81 16.00 -15.64 -1.53
CA ARG A 81 16.91 -15.70 -0.37
C ARG A 81 16.28 -16.39 0.83
N ALA A 82 14.96 -16.33 0.97
CA ALA A 82 14.21 -17.04 2.00
C ALA A 82 14.00 -18.54 1.71
N GLY A 83 14.45 -19.04 0.54
CA GLY A 83 14.38 -20.46 0.16
C GLY A 83 13.19 -20.81 -0.73
N PHE A 84 12.29 -19.87 -1.06
CA PHE A 84 11.16 -20.14 -1.93
C PHE A 84 11.57 -20.33 -3.39
N SER A 85 10.83 -21.19 -4.09
CA SER A 85 10.96 -21.49 -5.52
C SER A 85 9.66 -21.23 -6.27
N GLY A 86 9.67 -21.30 -7.60
CA GLY A 86 8.47 -21.12 -8.42
C GLY A 86 7.79 -19.76 -8.21
N ILE A 87 8.59 -18.70 -7.98
CA ILE A 87 8.10 -17.38 -7.61
C ILE A 87 7.40 -16.72 -8.79
N GLY A 88 6.09 -16.56 -8.70
CA GLY A 88 5.25 -15.80 -9.63
C GLY A 88 4.94 -14.41 -9.06
N VAL A 89 5.12 -13.36 -9.87
CA VAL A 89 4.70 -11.99 -9.55
C VAL A 89 3.90 -11.47 -10.74
N VAL A 90 2.59 -11.33 -10.55
CA VAL A 90 1.64 -10.99 -11.62
C VAL A 90 0.98 -9.64 -11.31
N PRO A 91 0.92 -8.69 -12.26
CA PRO A 91 0.24 -7.43 -12.07
C PRO A 91 -1.28 -7.65 -11.97
N PHE A 92 -1.91 -6.86 -11.10
CA PHE A 92 -3.36 -6.83 -10.92
C PHE A 92 -3.81 -5.38 -10.79
N ASP A 93 -4.52 -4.90 -11.80
CA ASP A 93 -5.09 -3.56 -11.84
C ASP A 93 -6.58 -3.63 -11.53
N THR A 94 -7.06 -2.73 -10.68
CA THR A 94 -8.46 -2.66 -10.28
C THR A 94 -8.82 -1.24 -9.86
N ARG A 95 -10.07 -1.04 -9.46
CA ARG A 95 -10.50 0.18 -8.77
C ARG A 95 -10.82 -0.16 -7.33
N ALA A 96 -10.28 0.62 -6.41
CA ALA A 96 -10.56 0.50 -4.99
C ALA A 96 -11.58 1.55 -4.56
N GLY A 97 -12.57 1.13 -3.77
CA GLY A 97 -13.57 2.00 -3.16
C GLY A 97 -13.93 1.50 -1.77
N VAL A 98 -14.22 2.41 -0.86
CA VAL A 98 -14.50 2.09 0.55
C VAL A 98 -15.82 2.68 1.05
N GLY A 99 -16.66 3.16 0.17
CA GLY A 99 -17.95 3.77 0.52
C GLY A 99 -18.15 5.14 -0.11
N ASP A 100 -19.04 5.94 0.48
CA ASP A 100 -19.31 7.30 0.04
C ASP A 100 -18.13 8.25 0.29
N LEU A 101 -18.29 9.52 -0.09
CA LEU A 101 -17.24 10.53 0.04
C LEU A 101 -16.82 10.75 1.50
N ASP A 102 -17.76 10.79 2.44
CA ASP A 102 -17.48 11.05 3.86
C ASP A 102 -16.72 9.89 4.50
N GLN A 103 -17.13 8.67 4.22
CA GLN A 103 -16.46 7.46 4.68
C GLN A 103 -15.04 7.37 4.10
N THR A 104 -14.89 7.69 2.81
CA THR A 104 -13.58 7.65 2.14
C THR A 104 -12.64 8.71 2.70
N VAL A 105 -13.08 9.96 2.87
CA VAL A 105 -12.29 11.02 3.51
C VAL A 105 -11.86 10.58 4.91
N THR A 106 -12.80 10.09 5.73
CA THR A 106 -12.50 9.63 7.09
C THR A 106 -11.43 8.53 7.11
N LEU A 107 -11.51 7.58 6.18
CA LEU A 107 -10.50 6.52 6.07
C LEU A 107 -9.13 7.07 5.66
N MET A 108 -9.07 7.96 4.64
CA MET A 108 -7.81 8.54 4.16
C MET A 108 -7.08 9.37 5.22
N LEU A 109 -7.82 10.06 6.09
CA LEU A 109 -7.26 10.83 7.21
C LEU A 109 -6.73 9.95 8.36
N ARG A 110 -7.09 8.67 8.40
CA ARG A 110 -6.66 7.72 9.45
C ARG A 110 -5.60 6.74 8.98
N SER A 111 -5.54 6.49 7.69
CA SER A 111 -4.71 5.43 7.11
C SER A 111 -3.99 5.89 5.84
N GLY A 112 -3.08 5.05 5.36
CA GLY A 112 -2.30 5.35 4.17
C GLY A 112 -1.34 6.54 4.34
N PRO A 113 -0.86 7.11 3.23
CA PRO A 113 0.14 8.19 3.26
C PRO A 113 -0.33 9.44 4.02
N VAL A 114 -1.57 9.89 3.81
CA VAL A 114 -2.13 11.08 4.48
C VAL A 114 -2.27 10.85 5.98
N GLY A 115 -2.88 9.72 6.39
CA GLY A 115 -3.06 9.40 7.79
C GLY A 115 -1.74 9.20 8.54
N GLY A 116 -0.70 8.73 7.83
CA GLY A 116 0.66 8.64 8.38
C GLY A 116 1.20 10.00 8.82
N VAL A 117 1.10 10.99 7.95
CA VAL A 117 1.60 12.36 8.23
C VAL A 117 0.73 13.09 9.25
N LEU A 118 -0.60 12.96 9.17
CA LEU A 118 -1.51 13.65 10.08
C LEU A 118 -1.38 13.24 11.55
N ARG A 119 -0.80 12.07 11.85
CA ARG A 119 -0.53 11.68 13.25
C ARG A 119 0.42 12.64 13.97
N GLU A 120 1.30 13.30 13.23
CA GLU A 120 2.28 14.26 13.76
C GLU A 120 1.82 15.71 13.57
N HIS A 121 0.73 15.96 12.82
CA HIS A 121 0.23 17.28 12.43
C HIS A 121 -1.30 17.37 12.56
N GLU A 122 -1.81 17.02 13.74
CA GLU A 122 -3.24 17.00 14.01
C GLU A 122 -3.92 18.36 13.85
N ASP A 123 -3.17 19.45 14.08
CA ASP A 123 -3.60 20.85 13.87
C ASP A 123 -3.94 21.14 12.39
N ARG A 124 -3.49 20.33 11.47
CA ARG A 124 -3.75 20.46 10.02
C ARG A 124 -4.95 19.65 9.53
N ARG A 125 -5.55 18.85 10.39
CA ARG A 125 -6.59 17.87 10.02
C ARG A 125 -7.74 18.49 9.25
N ASP A 126 -8.30 19.62 9.69
CA ASP A 126 -9.49 20.20 9.07
C ASP A 126 -9.18 20.74 7.67
N ALA A 127 -8.04 21.43 7.50
CA ALA A 127 -7.61 21.94 6.21
C ALA A 127 -7.31 20.80 5.22
N VAL A 128 -6.64 19.75 5.69
CA VAL A 128 -6.36 18.55 4.89
C VAL A 128 -7.64 17.81 4.54
N ALA A 129 -8.56 17.67 5.48
CA ALA A 129 -9.86 17.00 5.25
C ALA A 129 -10.65 17.67 4.13
N GLU A 130 -10.73 19.01 4.15
CA GLU A 130 -11.43 19.78 3.14
C GLU A 130 -10.75 19.68 1.76
N ALA A 131 -9.42 19.72 1.72
CA ALA A 131 -8.66 19.56 0.47
C ALA A 131 -8.84 18.16 -0.12
N VAL A 132 -8.72 17.12 0.70
CA VAL A 132 -8.93 15.72 0.31
C VAL A 132 -10.36 15.50 -0.18
N ARG A 133 -11.37 16.05 0.51
CA ARG A 133 -12.77 15.99 0.10
C ARG A 133 -12.98 16.54 -1.32
N ARG A 134 -12.46 17.74 -1.59
CA ARG A 134 -12.55 18.36 -2.92
C ARG A 134 -11.87 17.51 -4.00
N ALA A 135 -10.72 16.93 -3.71
CA ALA A 135 -9.99 16.08 -4.64
C ALA A 135 -10.71 14.76 -4.93
N LEU A 136 -11.39 14.20 -3.94
CA LEU A 136 -12.12 12.92 -4.08
C LEU A 136 -13.50 13.07 -4.72
N ALA A 137 -14.14 14.23 -4.63
CA ALA A 137 -15.49 14.45 -5.14
C ALA A 137 -15.69 14.06 -6.63
N PRO A 138 -14.75 14.35 -7.56
CA PRO A 138 -14.85 13.91 -8.95
C PRO A 138 -14.80 12.40 -9.17
N HIS A 139 -14.34 11.64 -8.17
CA HIS A 139 -14.21 10.18 -8.23
C HIS A 139 -15.43 9.46 -7.62
N GLN A 140 -16.45 10.21 -7.18
CA GLN A 140 -17.67 9.62 -6.66
C GLN A 140 -18.54 9.05 -7.78
N THR A 141 -19.01 7.83 -7.57
CA THR A 141 -19.90 7.09 -8.48
C THR A 141 -21.15 6.62 -7.72
N ALA A 142 -22.06 5.95 -8.41
CA ALA A 142 -23.20 5.30 -7.75
C ALA A 142 -22.78 4.21 -6.74
N ASN A 143 -21.55 3.66 -6.89
CA ASN A 143 -20.99 2.64 -6.01
C ASN A 143 -19.97 3.22 -4.99
N GLY A 144 -20.04 4.52 -4.71
CA GLY A 144 -19.10 5.23 -3.85
C GLY A 144 -17.90 5.80 -4.60
N VAL A 145 -16.91 6.29 -3.85
CA VAL A 145 -15.66 6.81 -4.42
C VAL A 145 -14.82 5.67 -4.97
N GLN A 146 -14.39 5.78 -6.22
CA GLN A 146 -13.61 4.76 -6.92
C GLN A 146 -12.28 5.36 -7.42
N LEU A 147 -11.16 4.82 -6.96
CA LEU A 147 -9.80 5.24 -7.31
C LEU A 147 -9.01 4.08 -7.89
N ASP A 148 -8.12 4.36 -8.81
CA ASP A 148 -7.27 3.34 -9.41
C ASP A 148 -6.37 2.71 -8.34
N ALA A 149 -6.20 1.39 -8.45
CA ALA A 149 -5.42 0.58 -7.54
C ALA A 149 -4.64 -0.47 -8.33
N ALA A 150 -3.34 -0.54 -8.09
CA ALA A 150 -2.42 -1.43 -8.75
C ALA A 150 -1.66 -2.26 -7.71
N ALA A 151 -1.71 -3.57 -7.85
CA ALA A 151 -1.10 -4.52 -6.92
C ALA A 151 -0.30 -5.60 -7.65
N TRP A 152 0.56 -6.29 -6.92
CA TRP A 152 1.14 -7.56 -7.30
C TRP A 152 0.37 -8.69 -6.61
N ILE A 153 0.01 -9.73 -7.35
CA ILE A 153 -0.36 -11.04 -6.80
C ILE A 153 0.92 -11.88 -6.86
N VAL A 154 1.39 -12.29 -5.69
CA VAL A 154 2.64 -13.05 -5.55
C VAL A 154 2.33 -14.44 -5.07
N THR A 155 2.95 -15.42 -5.72
CA THR A 155 2.87 -16.85 -5.34
C THR A 155 4.27 -17.45 -5.29
N ALA A 156 4.48 -18.41 -4.39
CA ALA A 156 5.74 -19.16 -4.31
C ALA A 156 5.51 -20.53 -3.67
N THR A 157 6.53 -21.41 -3.76
CA THR A 157 6.53 -22.76 -3.20
C THR A 157 7.72 -22.95 -2.28
N ALA A 158 7.49 -23.56 -1.11
CA ALA A 158 8.53 -23.94 -0.16
C ALA A 158 9.20 -25.28 -0.52
#